data_f4b37102acc8366e0cca50c97ce0d72f
#
_entry.id   f4b37102acc8366e0cca50c97ce0d72f
#
_cell.length_a   1.000
_cell.length_b   1.000
_cell.length_c   1.000
_cell.angle_alpha   90.00
_cell.angle_beta   90.00
_cell.angle_gamma   90.00
#
_symmetry.space_group_name_H-M   'P 1'
#
loop_
_entity.id
_entity.type
_entity.pdbx_description
1 polymer ?
#
loop_
_entity_poly.entity_id
_entity_poly.type
_entity_poly.pdbx_seq_one_letter_code
_entity_poly.pdbx_strand_id
1 'polypeptide(L)'
;TVDGDVTNSGVERYRQLASRHLRILDVRTLSDDAVALAAETVESKIQIAIAVRHAVRHAVRGAAAPAMQITPVVEDSHAGHHVVADLGQGAAVTLEKVATVFTSRDHAISGPAVAAERELRRTGDFAEIERGHRLAWAHLWERFTIDMGHDPDLVRLIRLHQLHLLNTVSPHTADLDVGVPARGLHGEAYRGHVFWDELFVFPVTNLRLPKVTRALLMYRFRRLPEARRAAAEAGYAGAMYPWQSGSDGREESQRLHLNPRSGRWN
;
A
#
# COMPACT_ATOMS: atom_id res chain seq x y z
N THR A 1 2.56 16.77 3.65
CA THR A 1 1.88 16.23 4.85
C THR A 1 1.70 14.74 4.77
N VAL A 2 1.61 14.10 5.95
CA VAL A 2 1.06 12.77 6.19
C VAL A 2 -0.21 12.95 6.99
N ASP A 3 -1.28 12.33 6.55
CA ASP A 3 -2.61 12.45 7.14
C ASP A 3 -3.05 11.10 7.71
N GLY A 4 -3.32 11.05 9.00
CA GLY A 4 -3.85 9.88 9.69
C GLY A 4 -5.37 9.88 9.86
N ASP A 5 -6.05 10.97 9.53
CA ASP A 5 -7.51 11.07 9.57
C ASP A 5 -8.14 10.69 8.22
N VAL A 6 -7.64 9.61 7.65
CA VAL A 6 -8.10 9.09 6.37
C VAL A 6 -9.50 8.50 6.51
N THR A 7 -10.41 8.95 5.68
CA THR A 7 -11.77 8.43 5.60
C THR A 7 -11.98 7.64 4.32
N ASN A 8 -12.84 6.62 4.37
CA ASN A 8 -13.22 5.87 3.17
C ASN A 8 -14.04 6.77 2.24
N SER A 9 -13.48 7.12 1.09
CA SER A 9 -14.14 7.95 0.07
C SER A 9 -14.85 7.14 -1.03
N GLY A 10 -14.65 5.83 -1.09
CA GLY A 10 -15.06 4.99 -2.21
C GLY A 10 -16.58 4.91 -2.41
N VAL A 11 -17.32 4.51 -1.39
CA VAL A 11 -18.79 4.35 -1.48
C VAL A 11 -19.46 5.14 -0.36
N GLU A 12 -20.19 6.18 -0.71
CA GLU A 12 -20.83 7.10 0.24
C GLU A 12 -21.67 6.41 1.33
N ARG A 13 -22.41 5.37 0.97
CA ARG A 13 -23.23 4.60 1.91
C ARG A 13 -22.43 3.77 2.90
N TYR A 14 -21.24 3.32 2.55
CA TYR A 14 -20.37 2.62 3.50
C TYR A 14 -19.78 3.58 4.52
N ARG A 15 -19.57 4.85 4.18
CA ARG A 15 -19.13 5.88 5.12
C ARG A 15 -20.13 6.11 6.26
N GLN A 16 -21.42 5.88 6.04
CA GLN A 16 -22.45 5.98 7.07
C GLN A 16 -22.34 4.87 8.12
N LEU A 17 -21.75 3.72 7.77
CA LEU A 17 -21.55 2.59 8.68
C LEU A 17 -20.28 2.76 9.53
N ALA A 18 -19.18 3.15 8.89
CA ALA A 18 -17.92 3.44 9.56
C ALA A 18 -17.07 4.36 8.68
N SER A 19 -16.65 5.51 9.19
CA SER A 19 -15.84 6.48 8.46
C SER A 19 -14.38 6.50 8.91
N ARG A 20 -14.09 6.21 10.16
CA ARG A 20 -12.73 6.20 10.72
C ARG A 20 -12.25 4.79 10.92
N HIS A 21 -11.13 4.47 10.27
CA HIS A 21 -10.52 3.14 10.28
C HIS A 21 -9.16 3.10 10.98
N LEU A 22 -8.61 4.26 11.28
CA LEU A 22 -7.32 4.41 11.96
C LEU A 22 -7.49 5.10 13.31
N ARG A 23 -6.74 4.66 14.29
CA ARG A 23 -6.51 5.30 15.57
C ARG A 23 -5.08 5.81 15.60
N ILE A 24 -4.91 7.11 15.78
CA ILE A 24 -3.58 7.71 15.89
C ILE A 24 -2.93 7.26 17.19
N LEU A 25 -1.69 6.84 17.11
CA LEU A 25 -0.87 6.43 18.25
C LEU A 25 0.14 7.49 18.62
N ASP A 26 0.75 8.13 17.62
CA ASP A 26 1.79 9.13 17.82
C ASP A 26 1.96 10.00 16.57
N VAL A 27 2.21 11.29 16.78
CA VAL A 27 2.56 12.24 15.72
C VAL A 27 3.67 13.14 16.25
N ARG A 28 4.82 13.17 15.56
CA ARG A 28 5.97 13.91 16.09
C ARG A 28 6.91 14.45 15.03
N THR A 29 7.65 15.49 15.41
CA THR A 29 8.80 15.98 14.69
C THR A 29 10.02 15.11 14.99
N LEU A 30 10.77 14.72 13.96
CA LEU A 30 12.03 13.98 14.08
C LEU A 30 13.24 14.91 13.95
N SER A 31 13.14 15.91 13.07
CA SER A 31 14.11 16.98 12.81
C SER A 31 13.40 18.13 12.10
N ASP A 32 14.13 19.19 11.81
CA ASP A 32 13.57 20.37 11.10
C ASP A 32 13.00 20.02 9.72
N ASP A 33 13.50 18.96 9.11
CA ASP A 33 13.10 18.47 7.77
C ASP A 33 12.33 17.15 7.78
N ALA A 34 12.13 16.51 8.96
CA ALA A 34 11.52 15.20 9.06
C ALA A 34 10.46 15.10 10.16
N VAL A 35 9.36 14.42 9.82
CA VAL A 35 8.23 14.14 10.71
C VAL A 35 7.83 12.67 10.65
N ALA A 36 7.14 12.19 11.66
CA ALA A 36 6.59 10.83 11.69
C ALA A 36 5.16 10.80 12.22
N LEU A 37 4.41 9.81 11.74
CA LEU A 37 3.07 9.48 12.21
C LEU A 37 2.97 7.98 12.39
N ALA A 38 2.41 7.54 13.51
CA ALA A 38 2.05 6.15 13.77
C ALA A 38 0.55 6.04 14.06
N ALA A 39 -0.08 5.05 13.45
CA ALA A 39 -1.49 4.75 13.62
C ALA A 39 -1.71 3.24 13.76
N GLU A 40 -2.90 2.85 14.21
CA GLU A 40 -3.34 1.47 14.29
C GLU A 40 -4.71 1.31 13.63
N THR A 41 -4.91 0.26 12.87
CA THR A 41 -6.23 -0.08 12.33
C THR A 41 -7.18 -0.44 13.47
N VAL A 42 -8.41 0.08 13.43
CA VAL A 42 -9.38 -0.07 14.54
C VAL A 42 -9.73 -1.52 14.80
N GLU A 43 -9.99 -2.31 13.77
CA GLU A 43 -10.43 -3.70 13.90
C GLU A 43 -9.25 -4.70 13.91
N SER A 44 -8.40 -4.66 12.89
CA SER A 44 -7.33 -5.64 12.71
C SER A 44 -6.10 -5.40 13.59
N LYS A 45 -6.04 -4.27 14.32
CA LYS A 45 -4.93 -3.89 15.21
C LYS A 45 -3.56 -3.89 14.56
N ILE A 46 -3.51 -3.64 13.27
CA ILE A 46 -2.24 -3.52 12.54
C ILE A 46 -1.71 -2.11 12.77
N GLN A 47 -0.52 -2.02 13.34
CA GLN A 47 0.18 -0.76 13.47
C GLN A 47 0.82 -0.39 12.14
N ILE A 48 0.74 0.89 11.79
CA ILE A 48 1.31 1.48 10.58
C ILE A 48 2.11 2.70 11.02
N ALA A 49 3.34 2.80 10.59
CA ALA A 49 4.16 3.97 10.83
C ALA A 49 4.72 4.52 9.53
N ILE A 50 4.66 5.83 9.40
CA ILE A 50 5.16 6.59 8.25
C ILE A 50 6.12 7.63 8.77
N ALA A 51 7.36 7.64 8.28
CA ALA A 51 8.30 8.72 8.50
C ALA A 51 8.60 9.43 7.18
N VAL A 52 8.63 10.76 7.19
CA VAL A 52 8.74 11.57 5.98
C VAL A 52 9.80 12.65 6.16
N ARG A 53 10.65 12.79 5.16
CA ARG A 53 11.60 13.89 5.04
C ARG A 53 11.26 14.74 3.83
N HIS A 54 11.33 16.04 3.99
CA HIS A 54 11.21 17.01 2.91
C HIS A 54 12.54 17.72 2.70
N ALA A 55 12.97 17.86 1.45
CA ALA A 55 14.12 18.65 1.07
C ALA A 55 13.73 19.62 -0.05
N VAL A 56 14.22 20.83 0.04
CA VAL A 56 14.01 21.82 -1.01
C VAL A 56 15.34 22.04 -1.73
N ARG A 57 15.33 21.87 -3.03
CA ARG A 57 16.52 22.02 -3.88
C ARG A 57 16.32 23.15 -4.87
N HIS A 58 17.35 23.94 -5.08
CA HIS A 58 17.36 24.98 -6.08
C HIS A 58 17.63 24.38 -7.47
N ALA A 59 16.78 24.70 -8.45
CA ALA A 59 16.81 24.07 -9.77
C ALA A 59 17.64 24.82 -10.83
N VAL A 60 18.05 26.07 -10.60
CA VAL A 60 18.72 26.90 -11.62
C VAL A 60 20.19 27.11 -11.28
N ARG A 61 21.07 26.63 -12.16
CA ARG A 61 22.52 26.89 -12.09
C ARG A 61 22.79 28.39 -12.33
N GLY A 62 23.46 29.06 -11.39
CA GLY A 62 23.96 30.41 -11.58
C GLY A 62 23.06 31.54 -11.07
N ALA A 63 21.87 31.27 -10.56
CA ALA A 63 21.03 32.24 -9.85
C ALA A 63 21.26 32.14 -8.33
N ALA A 64 21.08 33.26 -7.62
CA ALA A 64 21.12 33.27 -6.16
C ALA A 64 20.03 32.30 -5.63
N ALA A 65 20.38 31.50 -4.63
CA ALA A 65 19.41 30.62 -3.99
C ALA A 65 18.29 31.48 -3.37
N PRO A 66 17.00 31.18 -3.65
CA PRO A 66 15.91 31.91 -3.01
C PRO A 66 15.97 31.71 -1.50
N ALA A 67 15.53 32.71 -0.75
CA ALA A 67 15.30 32.54 0.67
C ALA A 67 14.21 31.50 0.87
N MET A 68 14.52 30.43 1.61
CA MET A 68 13.61 29.33 1.84
C MET A 68 13.51 29.03 3.33
N GLN A 69 12.30 28.76 3.77
CA GLN A 69 12.03 28.34 5.13
C GLN A 69 11.22 27.05 5.10
N ILE A 70 11.68 26.05 5.83
CA ILE A 70 10.95 24.81 6.10
C ILE A 70 10.63 24.79 7.59
N THR A 71 9.36 24.62 7.93
CA THR A 71 8.93 24.57 9.33
C THR A 71 8.08 23.31 9.54
N PRO A 72 8.41 22.45 10.49
CA PRO A 72 7.58 21.29 10.79
C PRO A 72 6.23 21.73 11.33
N VAL A 73 5.17 21.03 10.90
CA VAL A 73 3.79 21.18 11.37
C VAL A 73 3.33 19.82 11.88
N VAL A 74 2.95 19.77 13.14
CA VAL A 74 2.45 18.57 13.81
C VAL A 74 1.13 18.92 14.51
N GLU A 75 0.10 18.21 14.14
CA GLU A 75 -1.26 18.31 14.69
C GLU A 75 -1.71 16.94 15.17
N ASP A 76 -2.89 16.82 15.77
CA ASP A 76 -3.37 15.57 16.40
C ASP A 76 -3.36 14.36 15.45
N SER A 77 -3.61 14.57 14.16
CA SER A 77 -3.68 13.50 13.14
C SER A 77 -2.82 13.75 11.91
N HIS A 78 -2.10 14.86 11.86
CA HIS A 78 -1.35 15.28 10.69
C HIS A 78 0.11 15.62 11.04
N ALA A 79 1.03 15.23 10.16
CA ALA A 79 2.41 15.66 10.22
C ALA A 79 2.90 16.11 8.85
N GLY A 80 3.67 17.19 8.80
CA GLY A 80 4.21 17.71 7.54
C GLY A 80 5.12 18.89 7.74
N HIS A 81 5.34 19.63 6.67
CA HIS A 81 6.12 20.85 6.69
C HIS A 81 5.39 21.95 5.94
N HIS A 82 5.45 23.12 6.47
CA HIS A 82 5.14 24.37 5.76
C HIS A 82 6.42 24.85 5.08
N VAL A 83 6.36 25.02 3.77
CA VAL A 83 7.50 25.47 2.97
C VAL A 83 7.16 26.82 2.36
N VAL A 84 7.99 27.80 2.65
CA VAL A 84 7.89 29.14 2.06
C VAL A 84 9.14 29.40 1.23
N ALA A 85 8.95 29.81 0.00
CA ALA A 85 10.05 30.17 -0.92
C ALA A 85 9.72 31.48 -1.62
N ASP A 86 10.67 32.42 -1.62
CA ASP A 86 10.55 33.67 -2.36
C ASP A 86 11.20 33.48 -3.73
N LEU A 87 10.37 33.46 -4.78
CA LEU A 87 10.80 33.12 -6.13
C LEU A 87 10.70 34.33 -7.06
N GLY A 88 11.81 34.73 -7.62
CA GLY A 88 11.84 35.70 -8.73
C GLY A 88 11.29 35.08 -10.03
N GLN A 89 10.97 35.93 -10.99
CA GLN A 89 10.49 35.49 -12.30
C GLN A 89 11.50 34.56 -12.99
N GLY A 90 11.03 33.40 -13.43
CA GLY A 90 11.85 32.36 -14.09
C GLY A 90 12.68 31.49 -13.14
N ALA A 91 12.63 31.73 -11.82
CA ALA A 91 13.22 30.83 -10.83
C ALA A 91 12.37 29.57 -10.63
N ALA A 92 13.04 28.46 -10.35
CA ALA A 92 12.38 27.18 -10.06
C ALA A 92 12.98 26.54 -8.80
N VAL A 93 12.11 25.93 -8.03
CA VAL A 93 12.46 25.16 -6.83
C VAL A 93 11.89 23.76 -6.96
N THR A 94 12.66 22.76 -6.57
CA THR A 94 12.22 21.38 -6.47
C THR A 94 12.00 21.03 -5.02
N LEU A 95 10.77 20.62 -4.69
CA LEU A 95 10.46 20.03 -3.40
C LEU A 95 10.55 18.49 -3.54
N GLU A 96 11.49 17.93 -2.80
CA GLU A 96 11.65 16.47 -2.70
C GLU A 96 10.95 15.97 -1.44
N LYS A 97 10.16 14.91 -1.58
CA LYS A 97 9.53 14.20 -0.47
C LYS A 97 9.95 12.73 -0.50
N VAL A 98 10.59 12.27 0.56
CA VAL A 98 10.95 10.88 0.78
C VAL A 98 10.14 10.35 1.96
N ALA A 99 9.48 9.22 1.79
CA ALA A 99 8.69 8.58 2.83
C ALA A 99 9.09 7.11 2.98
N THR A 100 9.13 6.64 4.22
CA THR A 100 9.27 5.24 4.59
C THR A 100 8.03 4.78 5.33
N VAL A 101 7.55 3.57 5.02
CA VAL A 101 6.33 2.99 5.60
C VAL A 101 6.65 1.61 6.12
N PHE A 102 6.29 1.36 7.37
CA PHE A 102 6.39 0.05 8.01
C PHE A 102 5.09 -0.31 8.73
N THR A 103 4.84 -1.59 8.84
CA THR A 103 3.67 -2.12 9.55
C THR A 103 4.09 -3.15 10.59
N SER A 104 3.21 -3.48 11.53
CA SER A 104 3.46 -4.57 12.49
C SER A 104 3.51 -5.96 11.84
N ARG A 105 3.26 -6.07 10.54
CA ARG A 105 3.42 -7.29 9.75
C ARG A 105 4.80 -7.45 9.13
N ASP A 106 5.60 -6.39 9.11
CA ASP A 106 6.98 -6.47 8.62
C ASP A 106 7.84 -7.29 9.56
N HIS A 107 8.65 -8.19 8.99
CA HIS A 107 9.50 -9.09 9.75
C HIS A 107 10.83 -8.43 10.16
N ALA A 108 11.43 -8.96 11.22
CA ALA A 108 12.75 -8.57 11.70
C ALA A 108 12.86 -7.08 12.11
N ILE A 109 11.78 -6.49 12.60
CA ILE A 109 11.75 -5.15 13.17
C ILE A 109 11.40 -5.18 14.65
N SER A 110 11.90 -4.21 15.41
CA SER A 110 11.54 -4.05 16.83
C SER A 110 10.20 -3.33 17.01
N GLY A 111 9.78 -2.57 15.99
CA GLY A 111 8.50 -1.87 15.94
C GLY A 111 8.44 -0.99 14.70
N PRO A 112 7.22 -0.75 14.15
CA PRO A 112 7.05 -0.01 12.89
C PRO A 112 7.62 1.41 12.93
N ALA A 113 7.37 2.14 14.03
CA ALA A 113 7.83 3.53 14.16
C ALA A 113 9.36 3.62 14.13
N VAL A 114 10.03 2.79 14.93
CA VAL A 114 11.51 2.75 14.98
C VAL A 114 12.09 2.33 13.63
N ALA A 115 11.45 1.37 12.97
CA ALA A 115 11.90 0.89 11.66
C ALA A 115 11.75 1.99 10.58
N ALA A 116 10.61 2.68 10.54
CA ALA A 116 10.35 3.76 9.59
C ALA A 116 11.37 4.90 9.75
N GLU A 117 11.61 5.35 10.97
CA GLU A 117 12.59 6.41 11.24
C GLU A 117 14.03 6.00 10.90
N ARG A 118 14.42 4.78 11.28
CA ARG A 118 15.74 4.26 10.97
C ARG A 118 15.97 4.17 9.46
N GLU A 119 14.98 3.67 8.74
CA GLU A 119 15.09 3.54 7.30
C GLU A 119 15.07 4.91 6.61
N LEU A 120 14.27 5.87 7.08
CA LEU A 120 14.29 7.23 6.55
C LEU A 120 15.69 7.87 6.63
N ARG A 121 16.40 7.66 7.76
CA ARG A 121 17.78 8.16 7.93
C ARG A 121 18.79 7.50 6.99
N ARG A 122 18.53 6.26 6.55
CA ARG A 122 19.40 5.48 5.65
C ARG A 122 19.08 5.69 4.18
N THR A 123 17.84 6.04 3.89
CA THR A 123 17.36 6.26 2.53
C THR A 123 17.97 7.53 1.96
N GLY A 124 18.55 7.43 0.78
CA GLY A 124 19.12 8.53 0.04
C GLY A 124 18.08 9.51 -0.52
N ASP A 125 18.48 10.28 -1.49
CA ASP A 125 17.62 11.23 -2.19
C ASP A 125 16.75 10.56 -3.25
N PHE A 126 15.85 11.34 -3.85
CA PHE A 126 14.94 10.85 -4.90
C PHE A 126 15.70 10.21 -6.08
N ALA A 127 16.85 10.80 -6.48
CA ALA A 127 17.61 10.28 -7.61
C ALA A 127 18.22 8.89 -7.33
N GLU A 128 18.61 8.63 -6.10
CA GLU A 128 19.12 7.33 -5.67
C GLU A 128 17.99 6.29 -5.64
N ILE A 129 16.84 6.66 -5.06
CA ILE A 129 15.64 5.82 -5.04
C ILE A 129 15.18 5.49 -6.47
N GLU A 130 15.15 6.50 -7.36
CA GLU A 130 14.75 6.33 -8.75
C GLU A 130 15.66 5.35 -9.49
N ARG A 131 16.97 5.42 -9.29
CA ARG A 131 17.91 4.47 -9.91
C ARG A 131 17.63 3.03 -9.47
N GLY A 132 17.44 2.81 -8.17
CA GLY A 132 17.10 1.50 -7.62
C GLY A 132 15.75 0.99 -8.15
N HIS A 133 14.75 1.86 -8.17
CA HIS A 133 13.42 1.57 -8.71
C HIS A 133 13.47 1.16 -10.20
N ARG A 134 14.17 1.93 -11.02
CA ARG A 134 14.32 1.62 -12.46
C ARG A 134 15.00 0.26 -12.68
N LEU A 135 16.03 -0.07 -11.90
CA LEU A 135 16.71 -1.35 -11.97
C LEU A 135 15.77 -2.51 -11.58
N ALA A 136 15.05 -2.38 -10.48
CA ALA A 136 14.10 -3.38 -10.03
C ALA A 136 12.98 -3.64 -11.06
N TRP A 137 12.43 -2.59 -11.65
CA TRP A 137 11.43 -2.71 -12.71
C TRP A 137 12.00 -3.29 -14.00
N ALA A 138 13.25 -2.97 -14.38
CA ALA A 138 13.89 -3.59 -15.53
C ALA A 138 13.94 -5.12 -15.37
N HIS A 139 14.35 -5.63 -14.20
CA HIS A 139 14.37 -7.06 -13.91
C HIS A 139 12.96 -7.70 -13.91
N LEU A 140 11.93 -6.97 -13.46
CA LEU A 140 10.55 -7.46 -13.55
C LEU A 140 10.10 -7.53 -15.01
N TRP A 141 10.36 -6.51 -15.82
CA TRP A 141 9.99 -6.50 -17.22
C TRP A 141 10.70 -7.59 -18.03
N GLU A 142 11.96 -7.89 -17.78
CA GLU A 142 12.65 -9.03 -18.41
C GLU A 142 11.87 -10.34 -18.24
N ARG A 143 11.26 -10.55 -17.07
CA ARG A 143 10.47 -11.75 -16.77
C ARG A 143 9.07 -11.72 -17.36
N PHE A 144 8.48 -10.53 -17.51
CA PHE A 144 7.07 -10.36 -17.87
C PHE A 144 6.86 -9.91 -19.32
N THR A 145 7.90 -9.59 -20.06
CA THR A 145 7.76 -9.22 -21.48
C THR A 145 7.12 -10.35 -22.26
N ILE A 146 6.06 -10.00 -22.99
CA ILE A 146 5.36 -10.83 -23.95
C ILE A 146 5.55 -10.17 -25.32
N ASP A 147 6.11 -10.92 -26.25
CA ASP A 147 6.21 -10.50 -27.63
C ASP A 147 4.89 -10.82 -28.37
N MET A 148 4.20 -9.80 -28.82
CA MET A 148 2.93 -9.89 -29.55
C MET A 148 3.08 -9.50 -31.02
N GLY A 149 4.30 -9.55 -31.54
CA GLY A 149 4.58 -9.19 -32.93
C GLY A 149 4.45 -7.69 -33.20
N HIS A 150 3.73 -7.31 -34.23
CA HIS A 150 3.72 -5.94 -34.75
C HIS A 150 2.55 -5.05 -34.33
N ASP A 151 1.75 -5.45 -33.35
CA ASP A 151 0.64 -4.61 -32.85
C ASP A 151 1.10 -3.81 -31.60
N PRO A 152 1.49 -2.52 -31.77
CA PRO A 152 1.99 -1.70 -30.67
C PRO A 152 0.92 -1.33 -29.66
N ASP A 153 -0.35 -1.28 -30.06
CA ASP A 153 -1.45 -0.92 -29.15
C ASP A 153 -1.82 -2.09 -28.25
N LEU A 154 -1.84 -3.28 -28.82
CA LEU A 154 -2.03 -4.50 -28.02
C LEU A 154 -0.87 -4.72 -27.03
N VAL A 155 0.38 -4.50 -27.45
CA VAL A 155 1.55 -4.57 -26.56
C VAL A 155 1.43 -3.57 -25.40
N ARG A 156 1.00 -2.33 -25.70
CA ARG A 156 0.81 -1.28 -24.67
C ARG A 156 -0.29 -1.66 -23.69
N LEU A 157 -1.40 -2.19 -24.16
CA LEU A 157 -2.50 -2.65 -23.32
C LEU A 157 -2.09 -3.79 -22.39
N ILE A 158 -1.39 -4.79 -22.91
CA ILE A 158 -0.89 -5.92 -22.12
C ILE A 158 0.11 -5.43 -21.05
N ARG A 159 1.03 -4.55 -21.41
CA ARG A 159 1.98 -3.95 -20.45
C ARG A 159 1.27 -3.17 -19.35
N LEU A 160 0.20 -2.46 -19.65
CA LEU A 160 -0.61 -1.76 -18.65
C LEU A 160 -1.24 -2.75 -17.65
N HIS A 161 -1.82 -3.84 -18.14
CA HIS A 161 -2.39 -4.87 -17.25
C HIS A 161 -1.31 -5.58 -16.43
N GLN A 162 -0.16 -5.87 -17.01
CA GLN A 162 0.98 -6.43 -16.28
C GLN A 162 1.48 -5.47 -15.20
N LEU A 163 1.54 -4.16 -15.48
CA LEU A 163 1.89 -3.14 -14.50
C LEU A 163 0.92 -3.15 -13.31
N HIS A 164 -0.38 -3.16 -13.57
CA HIS A 164 -1.39 -3.22 -12.52
C HIS A 164 -1.29 -4.50 -11.69
N LEU A 165 -1.05 -5.64 -12.32
CA LEU A 165 -0.83 -6.90 -11.65
C LEU A 165 0.40 -6.84 -10.75
N LEU A 166 1.54 -6.39 -11.27
CA LEU A 166 2.81 -6.31 -10.53
C LEU A 166 2.77 -5.30 -9.38
N ASN A 167 2.01 -4.24 -9.49
CA ASN A 167 1.77 -3.32 -8.39
C ASN A 167 0.90 -3.93 -7.27
N THR A 168 0.04 -4.89 -7.61
CA THR A 168 -0.83 -5.58 -6.64
C THR A 168 -0.12 -6.78 -6.02
N VAL A 169 0.63 -7.53 -6.83
CA VAL A 169 1.31 -8.77 -6.44
C VAL A 169 2.81 -8.53 -6.43
N SER A 170 3.28 -7.89 -5.37
CA SER A 170 4.69 -7.51 -5.23
C SER A 170 5.54 -8.62 -4.61
N PRO A 171 6.80 -8.80 -5.04
CA PRO A 171 7.77 -9.62 -4.30
C PRO A 171 7.97 -9.19 -2.84
N HIS A 172 7.76 -7.91 -2.53
CA HIS A 172 7.87 -7.36 -1.17
C HIS A 172 6.74 -7.79 -0.24
N THR A 173 5.62 -8.31 -0.77
CA THR A 173 4.50 -8.81 0.04
C THR A 173 4.65 -10.28 0.43
N ALA A 174 5.67 -10.97 -0.07
CA ALA A 174 5.83 -12.42 0.11
C ALA A 174 5.89 -12.86 1.58
N ASP A 175 6.43 -12.03 2.46
CA ASP A 175 6.59 -12.34 3.88
C ASP A 175 5.51 -11.69 4.77
N LEU A 176 4.57 -10.92 4.22
CA LEU A 176 3.59 -10.17 5.00
C LEU A 176 2.33 -10.95 5.40
N ASP A 177 2.21 -12.22 5.01
CA ASP A 177 1.02 -13.06 5.25
C ASP A 177 -0.27 -12.41 4.72
N VAL A 178 -0.24 -12.02 3.46
CA VAL A 178 -1.34 -11.37 2.74
C VAL A 178 -1.81 -12.19 1.55
N GLY A 179 -3.05 -11.93 1.10
CA GLY A 179 -3.59 -12.44 -0.16
C GLY A 179 -3.65 -11.38 -1.24
N VAL A 180 -4.25 -11.71 -2.37
CA VAL A 180 -4.49 -10.78 -3.48
C VAL A 180 -5.92 -10.26 -3.41
N PRO A 181 -6.10 -8.93 -3.35
CA PRO A 181 -7.44 -8.35 -3.40
C PRO A 181 -8.03 -8.44 -4.82
N ALA A 182 -9.36 -8.35 -4.90
CA ALA A 182 -10.09 -8.38 -6.17
C ALA A 182 -9.74 -7.22 -7.12
N ARG A 183 -9.26 -6.11 -6.59
CA ARG A 183 -8.67 -4.99 -7.34
C ARG A 183 -7.35 -4.55 -6.77
N GLY A 184 -6.47 -4.12 -7.66
CA GLY A 184 -5.18 -3.55 -7.30
C GLY A 184 -5.26 -2.06 -6.94
N LEU A 185 -4.08 -1.43 -6.85
CA LEU A 185 -3.93 -0.03 -6.43
C LEU A 185 -4.53 1.01 -7.40
N HIS A 186 -4.94 0.59 -8.59
CA HIS A 186 -5.54 1.46 -9.62
C HIS A 186 -7.04 1.72 -9.41
N GLY A 187 -7.64 1.12 -8.40
CA GLY A 187 -9.05 1.34 -8.08
C GLY A 187 -9.47 0.64 -6.79
N GLU A 188 -10.45 1.22 -6.11
CA GLU A 188 -11.06 0.61 -4.94
C GLU A 188 -12.22 -0.26 -5.36
N ALA A 189 -12.28 -1.50 -4.87
CA ALA A 189 -13.45 -2.35 -4.86
C ALA A 189 -13.28 -3.44 -3.82
N TYR A 190 -14.41 -3.91 -3.31
CA TYR A 190 -14.48 -4.99 -2.32
C TYR A 190 -13.64 -4.73 -1.07
N ARG A 191 -13.34 -3.46 -0.78
CA ARG A 191 -12.61 -3.01 0.42
C ARG A 191 -11.25 -3.68 0.63
N GLY A 192 -10.56 -4.04 -0.46
CA GLY A 192 -9.26 -4.71 -0.42
C GLY A 192 -9.30 -6.15 0.13
N HIS A 193 -10.48 -6.75 0.27
CA HIS A 193 -10.61 -8.13 0.74
C HIS A 193 -10.08 -9.13 -0.28
N VAL A 194 -9.67 -10.27 0.23
CA VAL A 194 -9.19 -11.42 -0.54
C VAL A 194 -10.38 -12.29 -0.92
N PHE A 195 -10.52 -12.56 -2.22
CA PHE A 195 -11.53 -13.44 -2.80
C PHE A 195 -10.87 -14.59 -3.57
N TRP A 196 -11.60 -15.20 -4.48
CA TRP A 196 -11.14 -16.24 -5.38
C TRP A 196 -10.31 -15.75 -6.57
N ASP A 197 -10.17 -14.47 -6.75
CA ASP A 197 -9.41 -13.83 -7.83
C ASP A 197 -7.95 -14.29 -7.87
N GLU A 198 -7.39 -14.74 -6.76
CA GLU A 198 -6.05 -15.35 -6.69
C GLU A 198 -5.88 -16.50 -7.71
N LEU A 199 -6.95 -17.24 -8.01
CA LEU A 199 -6.91 -18.34 -8.98
C LEU A 199 -6.51 -17.87 -10.38
N PHE A 200 -6.89 -16.66 -10.76
CA PHE A 200 -6.53 -16.06 -12.05
C PHE A 200 -5.11 -15.51 -12.07
N VAL A 201 -4.56 -15.19 -10.91
CA VAL A 201 -3.21 -14.67 -10.75
C VAL A 201 -2.17 -15.81 -10.76
N PHE A 202 -2.48 -16.95 -10.16
CA PHE A 202 -1.57 -18.09 -10.02
C PHE A 202 -0.95 -18.59 -11.34
N PRO A 203 -1.67 -18.74 -12.45
CA PRO A 203 -1.04 -19.19 -13.71
C PRO A 203 0.13 -18.32 -14.14
N VAL A 204 0.03 -17.01 -13.93
CA VAL A 204 1.09 -16.06 -14.27
C VAL A 204 2.20 -16.07 -13.22
N THR A 205 1.86 -15.98 -11.95
CA THR A 205 2.84 -15.90 -10.87
C THR A 205 3.59 -17.20 -10.63
N ASN A 206 2.98 -18.37 -10.87
CA ASN A 206 3.66 -19.67 -10.84
C ASN A 206 4.87 -19.71 -11.78
N LEU A 207 4.72 -19.16 -12.97
CA LEU A 207 5.79 -19.15 -13.98
C LEU A 207 6.81 -18.03 -13.75
N ARG A 208 6.35 -16.86 -13.32
CA ARG A 208 7.15 -15.63 -13.30
C ARG A 208 7.64 -15.23 -11.92
N LEU A 209 6.85 -15.50 -10.88
CA LEU A 209 7.13 -15.13 -9.48
C LEU A 209 6.76 -16.27 -8.51
N PRO A 210 7.36 -17.47 -8.60
CA PRO A 210 6.94 -18.64 -7.83
C PRO A 210 7.04 -18.43 -6.31
N LYS A 211 7.95 -17.59 -5.82
CA LYS A 211 8.03 -17.22 -4.40
C LYS A 211 6.78 -16.50 -3.92
N VAL A 212 6.23 -15.62 -4.74
CA VAL A 212 4.99 -14.89 -4.43
C VAL A 212 3.81 -15.86 -4.40
N THR A 213 3.68 -16.75 -5.40
CA THR A 213 2.63 -17.77 -5.38
C THR A 213 2.70 -18.63 -4.14
N ARG A 214 3.90 -19.07 -3.76
CA ARG A 214 4.08 -19.84 -2.52
C ARG A 214 3.60 -19.05 -1.31
N ALA A 215 3.90 -17.77 -1.22
CA ALA A 215 3.48 -16.91 -0.12
C ALA A 215 1.93 -16.79 -0.05
N LEU A 216 1.27 -16.59 -1.19
CA LEU A 216 -0.19 -16.54 -1.28
C LEU A 216 -0.84 -17.86 -0.87
N LEU A 217 -0.28 -19.00 -1.30
CA LEU A 217 -0.74 -20.32 -0.85
C LEU A 217 -0.50 -20.52 0.65
N MET A 218 0.61 -20.03 1.19
CA MET A 218 0.89 -20.09 2.63
C MET A 218 -0.12 -19.26 3.46
N TYR A 219 -0.64 -18.15 2.93
CA TYR A 219 -1.75 -17.43 3.56
C TYR A 219 -2.96 -18.34 3.80
N ARG A 220 -3.36 -19.14 2.80
CA ARG A 220 -4.44 -20.12 2.91
C ARG A 220 -4.06 -21.29 3.81
N PHE A 221 -2.86 -21.81 3.66
CA PHE A 221 -2.38 -22.96 4.45
C PHE A 221 -2.37 -22.68 5.95
N ARG A 222 -1.92 -21.50 6.37
CA ARG A 222 -1.93 -21.09 7.78
C ARG A 222 -3.33 -21.03 8.37
N ARG A 223 -4.36 -20.87 7.56
CA ARG A 223 -5.79 -20.78 7.94
C ARG A 223 -6.56 -22.08 7.69
N LEU A 224 -5.86 -23.16 7.37
CA LEU A 224 -6.47 -24.47 7.16
C LEU A 224 -7.21 -25.02 8.41
N PRO A 225 -6.73 -24.86 9.64
CA PRO A 225 -7.46 -25.29 10.83
C PRO A 225 -8.84 -24.61 10.95
N GLU A 226 -8.91 -23.29 10.72
CA GLU A 226 -10.15 -22.52 10.74
C GLU A 226 -11.09 -22.94 9.62
N ALA A 227 -10.56 -23.15 8.42
CA ALA A 227 -11.35 -23.61 7.27
C ALA A 227 -11.93 -25.02 7.50
N ARG A 228 -11.21 -25.91 8.18
CA ARG A 228 -11.73 -27.24 8.58
C ARG A 228 -12.82 -27.12 9.62
N ARG A 229 -12.66 -26.24 10.60
CA ARG A 229 -13.69 -26.00 11.61
C ARG A 229 -14.97 -25.44 10.97
N ALA A 230 -14.85 -24.45 10.09
CA ALA A 230 -15.98 -23.88 9.36
C ALA A 230 -16.71 -24.92 8.51
N ALA A 231 -16.00 -25.84 7.85
CA ALA A 231 -16.62 -26.96 7.13
C ALA A 231 -17.40 -27.89 8.06
N ALA A 232 -16.81 -28.26 9.20
CA ALA A 232 -17.47 -29.14 10.18
C ALA A 232 -18.72 -28.49 10.78
N GLU A 233 -18.70 -27.22 11.12
CA GLU A 233 -19.85 -26.43 11.61
C GLU A 233 -20.97 -26.35 10.56
N ALA A 234 -20.62 -26.31 9.28
CA ALA A 234 -21.59 -26.37 8.16
C ALA A 234 -22.03 -27.76 7.76
N GLY A 235 -21.57 -28.83 8.45
CA GLY A 235 -21.91 -30.22 8.17
C GLY A 235 -21.15 -30.85 7.02
N TYR A 236 -20.03 -30.28 6.58
CA TYR A 236 -19.20 -30.78 5.49
C TYR A 236 -17.89 -31.42 5.99
N ALA A 237 -17.41 -32.40 5.28
CA ALA A 237 -16.06 -32.91 5.42
C ALA A 237 -15.09 -32.01 4.62
N GLY A 238 -13.83 -31.90 5.09
CA GLY A 238 -12.78 -31.13 4.39
C GLY A 238 -12.52 -29.75 4.96
N ALA A 239 -12.34 -28.75 4.12
CA ALA A 239 -12.03 -27.37 4.51
C ALA A 239 -12.86 -26.37 3.69
N MET A 240 -13.54 -25.47 4.37
CA MET A 240 -14.34 -24.41 3.76
C MET A 240 -13.65 -23.06 4.03
N TYR A 241 -12.98 -22.56 3.02
CA TYR A 241 -12.38 -21.23 3.08
C TYR A 241 -13.46 -20.15 2.89
N PRO A 242 -13.28 -18.98 3.50
CA PRO A 242 -14.24 -17.90 3.36
C PRO A 242 -14.36 -17.43 1.92
N TRP A 243 -15.55 -16.99 1.54
CA TRP A 243 -15.80 -16.33 0.27
C TRP A 243 -15.05 -15.00 0.17
N GLN A 244 -15.09 -14.24 1.27
CA GLN A 244 -14.46 -12.92 1.38
C GLN A 244 -13.70 -12.87 2.71
N SER A 245 -12.41 -12.61 2.66
CA SER A 245 -11.59 -12.56 3.86
C SER A 245 -10.74 -11.29 3.96
N GLY A 246 -10.57 -10.84 5.19
CA GLY A 246 -9.68 -9.74 5.53
C GLY A 246 -8.29 -10.21 5.95
N SER A 247 -7.65 -9.43 6.81
CA SER A 247 -6.26 -9.62 7.23
C SER A 247 -6.02 -10.89 8.07
N ASP A 248 -7.01 -11.36 8.81
CA ASP A 248 -6.96 -12.57 9.65
C ASP A 248 -7.52 -13.83 8.97
N GLY A 249 -8.14 -13.68 7.80
CA GLY A 249 -8.70 -14.77 7.02
C GLY A 249 -10.07 -15.27 7.50
N ARG A 250 -10.76 -14.51 8.37
CA ARG A 250 -12.15 -14.80 8.72
C ARG A 250 -13.08 -14.53 7.55
N GLU A 251 -14.28 -15.17 7.57
CA GLU A 251 -15.36 -14.81 6.67
C GLU A 251 -15.89 -13.42 7.00
N GLU A 252 -15.78 -12.52 6.04
CA GLU A 252 -16.21 -11.11 6.15
C GLU A 252 -17.50 -10.84 5.36
N SER A 253 -18.08 -11.86 4.71
CA SER A 253 -19.38 -11.74 4.06
C SER A 253 -20.46 -11.54 5.10
N GLN A 254 -21.26 -10.53 4.92
CA GLN A 254 -22.39 -10.24 5.80
C GLN A 254 -23.59 -11.12 5.41
N ARG A 255 -24.36 -11.56 6.41
CA ARG A 255 -25.63 -12.27 6.16
C ARG A 255 -26.67 -11.38 5.48
N LEU A 256 -26.59 -10.06 5.73
CA LEU A 256 -27.41 -9.05 5.10
C LEU A 256 -26.51 -8.15 4.26
N HIS A 257 -26.83 -7.97 3.01
CA HIS A 257 -26.09 -7.11 2.09
C HIS A 257 -26.87 -5.83 1.79
N LEU A 258 -26.25 -4.68 1.99
CA LEU A 258 -26.78 -3.45 1.44
C LEU A 258 -26.54 -3.43 -0.07
N ASN A 259 -27.61 -3.44 -0.84
CA ASN A 259 -27.52 -3.24 -2.27
C ASN A 259 -27.25 -1.74 -2.55
N PRO A 260 -26.06 -1.35 -3.01
CA PRO A 260 -25.71 0.07 -3.20
C PRO A 260 -26.61 0.79 -4.22
N ARG A 261 -27.13 0.04 -5.19
CA ARG A 261 -27.96 0.59 -6.27
C ARG A 261 -29.39 0.89 -5.82
N SER A 262 -30.00 0.00 -5.07
CA SER A 262 -31.37 0.16 -4.61
C SER A 262 -31.49 0.77 -3.22
N GLY A 263 -30.41 0.76 -2.43
CA GLY A 263 -30.43 1.17 -1.04
C GLY A 263 -31.16 0.22 -0.10
N ARG A 264 -31.47 -0.99 -0.53
CA ARG A 264 -32.17 -2.00 0.26
C ARG A 264 -31.20 -3.02 0.80
N TRP A 265 -31.51 -3.53 1.98
CA TRP A 265 -30.84 -4.71 2.56
C TRP A 265 -31.49 -5.98 2.00
N ASN A 266 -30.67 -6.92 1.53
CA ASN A 266 -31.08 -8.22 1.01
C ASN A 266 -30.66 -9.30 1.99
#